data_eff89e693e4a0143903a1f0029f27049
#
_entry.id   eff89e693e4a0143903a1f0029f27049
#
_cell.length_a   1.000
_cell.length_b   1.000
_cell.length_c   1.000
_cell.angle_alpha   90.00
_cell.angle_beta   90.00
_cell.angle_gamma   90.00
#
_symmetry.space_group_name_H-M   'P 1'
#
loop_
_entity.id
_entity.type
_entity.pdbx_description
1 polymer ?
#
loop_
_entity_poly.entity_id
_entity_poly.type
_entity_poly.pdbx_seq_one_letter_code
_entity_poly.pdbx_strand_id
1 'polypeptide(L)'
;MDKTMEKEYKWRADEKLLGQALLWASSRIGSQSRTINMESSYFDTADGLLKEHQAALRLRRENDRSVCCMKLRNTDTPDGMRAHEEYQCEAVSLLDGLRRLPELGAPNDLCERALAADLQEICTVSFRRCAVLLQEGDTVCEMALDEGKLRHNGKSAPLCEIELEYVAGSEDTFHALAAELAQQLDLVVEPTSKLARAMAL
;
A
#
# COMPACT_ATOMS: atom_id res chain seq x y z
N MET A 1 11.39 -9.18 16.90
CA MET A 1 10.29 -8.44 16.23
C MET A 1 10.16 -9.04 14.86
N ASP A 2 9.03 -9.63 14.57
CA ASP A 2 8.84 -10.26 13.27
C ASP A 2 8.84 -9.18 12.18
N LYS A 3 9.61 -9.43 11.12
CA LYS A 3 9.51 -8.65 9.88
C LYS A 3 8.05 -8.62 9.47
N THR A 4 7.48 -7.46 9.32
CA THR A 4 6.09 -7.35 8.86
C THR A 4 6.11 -7.63 7.35
N MET A 5 5.81 -8.88 6.99
CA MET A 5 5.61 -9.27 5.60
C MET A 5 4.18 -8.92 5.23
N GLU A 6 4.01 -7.86 4.48
CA GLU A 6 2.70 -7.50 3.91
C GLU A 6 2.40 -8.44 2.74
N LYS A 7 1.23 -9.07 2.75
CA LYS A 7 0.72 -9.93 1.67
C LYS A 7 -0.58 -9.34 1.17
N GLU A 8 -0.63 -9.00 -0.11
CA GLU A 8 -1.78 -8.35 -0.71
C GLU A 8 -2.10 -8.87 -2.11
N TYR A 9 -3.38 -8.85 -2.46
CA TYR A 9 -3.87 -8.84 -3.84
C TYR A 9 -4.29 -7.42 -4.21
N LYS A 10 -4.07 -7.04 -5.46
CA LYS A 10 -4.45 -5.72 -5.95
C LYS A 10 -5.03 -5.78 -7.35
N TRP A 11 -6.14 -5.07 -7.54
CA TRP A 11 -6.87 -5.04 -8.80
C TRP A 11 -7.18 -3.61 -9.25
N ARG A 12 -7.24 -3.42 -10.55
CA ARG A 12 -7.75 -2.20 -11.17
C ARG A 12 -9.21 -2.07 -10.89
N ALA A 13 -9.68 -0.85 -10.64
CA ALA A 13 -11.07 -0.57 -10.45
C ALA A 13 -11.50 0.74 -11.14
N ASP A 14 -12.79 0.93 -11.20
CA ASP A 14 -13.48 2.18 -11.42
C ASP A 14 -14.46 2.41 -10.26
N GLU A 15 -15.13 3.54 -10.24
CA GLU A 15 -16.11 3.88 -9.18
C GLU A 15 -17.23 2.82 -9.04
N LYS A 16 -17.66 2.21 -10.16
CA LYS A 16 -18.67 1.14 -10.15
C LYS A 16 -18.17 -0.10 -9.45
N LEU A 17 -16.94 -0.55 -9.77
CA LEU A 17 -16.32 -1.71 -9.16
C LEU A 17 -16.04 -1.47 -7.67
N LEU A 18 -15.62 -0.26 -7.26
CA LEU A 18 -15.47 0.08 -5.85
C LEU A 18 -16.80 -0.06 -5.10
N GLY A 19 -17.90 0.44 -5.68
CA GLY A 19 -19.24 0.27 -5.11
C GLY A 19 -19.67 -1.20 -4.99
N GLN A 20 -19.42 -2.00 -6.01
CA GLN A 20 -19.73 -3.44 -6.00
C GLN A 20 -18.89 -4.20 -4.95
N ALA A 21 -17.60 -3.89 -4.84
CA ALA A 21 -16.72 -4.49 -3.83
C ALA A 21 -17.16 -4.11 -2.41
N LEU A 22 -17.59 -2.86 -2.19
CA LEU A 22 -18.14 -2.45 -0.90
C LEU A 22 -19.43 -3.23 -0.54
N LEU A 23 -20.32 -3.43 -1.50
CA LEU A 23 -21.54 -4.23 -1.31
C LEU A 23 -21.20 -5.69 -1.01
N TRP A 24 -20.24 -6.27 -1.74
CA TRP A 24 -19.75 -7.63 -1.51
C TRP A 24 -19.20 -7.79 -0.08
N ALA A 25 -18.37 -6.85 0.38
CA ALA A 25 -17.83 -6.85 1.73
C ALA A 25 -18.91 -6.67 2.80
N SER A 26 -19.85 -5.74 2.58
CA SER A 26 -20.92 -5.42 3.54
C SER A 26 -21.93 -6.55 3.70
N SER A 27 -22.02 -7.47 2.76
CA SER A 27 -22.86 -8.67 2.88
C SER A 27 -22.29 -9.74 3.83
N ARG A 28 -21.02 -9.59 4.26
CA ARG A 28 -20.32 -10.50 5.16
C ARG A 28 -20.55 -10.12 6.61
N ILE A 29 -20.76 -11.12 7.47
CA ILE A 29 -21.03 -10.91 8.89
C ILE A 29 -19.81 -10.28 9.57
N GLY A 30 -20.04 -9.22 10.38
CA GLY A 30 -19.01 -8.59 11.19
C GLY A 30 -18.14 -7.55 10.46
N SER A 31 -18.44 -7.24 9.19
CA SER A 31 -17.69 -6.22 8.46
C SER A 31 -17.86 -4.84 9.11
N GLN A 32 -16.74 -4.17 9.35
CA GLN A 32 -16.69 -2.78 9.82
C GLN A 32 -15.91 -1.95 8.80
N SER A 33 -16.48 -0.84 8.37
CA SER A 33 -15.82 0.07 7.44
C SER A 33 -15.36 1.35 8.12
N ARG A 34 -14.23 1.88 7.67
CA ARG A 34 -13.72 3.20 8.06
C ARG A 34 -13.24 3.95 6.83
N THR A 35 -13.40 5.28 6.85
CA THR A 35 -12.88 6.14 5.79
C THR A 35 -11.65 6.87 6.28
N ILE A 36 -10.60 6.88 5.45
CA ILE A 36 -9.31 7.51 5.75
C ILE A 36 -8.92 8.37 4.55
N ASN A 37 -8.60 9.64 4.80
CA ASN A 37 -7.98 10.48 3.78
C ASN A 37 -6.47 10.24 3.81
N MET A 38 -5.92 9.88 2.65
CA MET A 38 -4.51 9.52 2.48
C MET A 38 -3.82 10.55 1.59
N GLU A 39 -2.72 11.13 2.07
CA GLU A 39 -1.79 11.92 1.26
C GLU A 39 -0.39 11.34 1.43
N SER A 40 0.18 10.83 0.36
CA SER A 40 1.51 10.23 0.34
C SER A 40 2.45 11.04 -0.52
N SER A 41 3.55 11.52 0.05
CA SER A 41 4.71 12.02 -0.69
C SER A 41 5.76 10.92 -0.75
N TYR A 42 6.23 10.60 -1.93
CA TYR A 42 7.32 9.65 -2.17
C TYR A 42 8.63 10.37 -2.41
N PHE A 43 9.71 9.80 -1.90
CA PHE A 43 11.02 10.43 -1.91
C PHE A 43 12.09 9.50 -2.49
N ASP A 44 13.05 10.09 -3.20
CA ASP A 44 14.28 9.45 -3.63
C ASP A 44 15.38 10.52 -3.78
N THR A 45 16.61 10.09 -3.98
CA THR A 45 17.70 10.97 -4.38
C THR A 45 17.67 11.24 -5.88
N ALA A 46 18.34 12.30 -6.32
CA ALA A 46 18.40 12.64 -7.74
C ALA A 46 19.02 11.54 -8.62
N ASP A 47 19.91 10.73 -8.06
CA ASP A 47 20.55 9.57 -8.71
C ASP A 47 19.76 8.25 -8.50
N GLY A 48 18.65 8.27 -7.75
CA GLY A 48 17.75 7.11 -7.61
C GLY A 48 18.24 6.04 -6.65
N LEU A 49 18.87 6.44 -5.55
CA LEU A 49 19.37 5.53 -4.50
C LEU A 49 18.35 4.48 -4.06
N LEU A 50 17.13 4.91 -3.75
CA LEU A 50 16.09 4.00 -3.26
C LEU A 50 15.56 3.10 -4.37
N LYS A 51 15.38 3.64 -5.56
CA LYS A 51 14.98 2.88 -6.76
C LYS A 51 16.00 1.77 -7.09
N GLU A 52 17.30 2.08 -7.01
CA GLU A 52 18.38 1.08 -7.23
C GLU A 52 18.28 -0.08 -6.24
N HIS A 53 17.92 0.20 -4.99
CA HIS A 53 17.72 -0.79 -3.93
C HIS A 53 16.31 -1.42 -3.91
N GLN A 54 15.50 -1.17 -4.96
CA GLN A 54 14.11 -1.63 -5.05
C GLN A 54 13.28 -1.24 -3.82
N ALA A 55 13.61 -0.11 -3.21
CA ALA A 55 12.96 0.48 -2.06
C ALA A 55 12.03 1.62 -2.47
N ALA A 56 10.92 1.77 -1.76
CA ALA A 56 10.04 2.92 -1.84
C ALA A 56 9.96 3.56 -0.46
N LEU A 57 10.33 4.84 -0.36
CA LEU A 57 10.23 5.63 0.88
C LEU A 57 9.12 6.66 0.74
N ARG A 58 8.20 6.69 1.71
CA ARG A 58 7.11 7.65 1.73
C ARG A 58 6.87 8.24 3.11
N LEU A 59 6.43 9.48 3.14
CA LEU A 59 5.74 10.06 4.29
C LEU A 59 4.27 10.19 3.90
N ARG A 60 3.39 9.52 4.66
CA ARG A 60 1.95 9.48 4.40
C ARG A 60 1.20 10.13 5.54
N ARG A 61 0.31 11.05 5.22
CA ARG A 61 -0.69 11.56 6.16
C ARG A 61 -1.96 10.72 6.05
N GLU A 62 -2.41 10.21 7.19
CA GLU A 62 -3.64 9.43 7.38
C GLU A 62 -4.55 10.22 8.29
N ASN A 63 -5.48 11.01 7.74
CA ASN A 63 -6.22 12.04 8.48
C ASN A 63 -5.24 12.96 9.24
N ASP A 64 -5.16 12.85 10.57
CA ASP A 64 -4.31 13.68 11.43
C ASP A 64 -2.97 13.03 11.82
N ARG A 65 -2.72 11.78 11.37
CA ARG A 65 -1.48 11.04 11.66
C ARG A 65 -0.54 11.10 10.49
N SER A 66 0.76 11.21 10.77
CA SER A 66 1.80 11.06 9.76
C SER A 66 2.59 9.78 9.99
N VAL A 67 2.77 8.99 8.94
CA VAL A 67 3.42 7.68 8.96
C VAL A 67 4.55 7.67 7.94
N CYS A 68 5.78 7.45 8.39
CA CYS A 68 6.91 7.17 7.53
C CYS A 68 6.96 5.66 7.24
N CYS A 69 7.13 5.31 5.98
CA CYS A 69 7.14 3.91 5.56
C CYS A 69 8.23 3.68 4.52
N MET A 70 8.98 2.59 4.69
CA MET A 70 9.87 2.02 3.68
C MET A 70 9.36 0.63 3.29
N LYS A 71 9.05 0.46 2.00
CA LYS A 71 8.73 -0.84 1.40
C LYS A 71 9.91 -1.34 0.60
N LEU A 72 10.29 -2.60 0.79
CA LEU A 72 11.25 -3.30 -0.05
C LEU A 72 10.50 -4.30 -0.92
N ARG A 73 10.79 -4.29 -2.23
CA ARG A 73 10.15 -5.24 -3.15
C ARG A 73 10.77 -6.62 -2.98
N ASN A 74 9.96 -7.63 -2.60
CA ASN A 74 10.46 -8.98 -2.44
C ASN A 74 10.02 -9.92 -3.57
N THR A 75 8.74 -10.23 -3.73
CA THR A 75 8.30 -11.21 -4.72
C THR A 75 6.86 -10.97 -5.16
N ASP A 76 6.63 -11.06 -6.46
CA ASP A 76 5.29 -11.23 -7.01
C ASP A 76 5.11 -12.74 -7.27
N THR A 77 3.99 -13.32 -6.83
CA THR A 77 3.67 -14.71 -7.11
C THR A 77 2.91 -14.86 -8.43
N PRO A 78 2.91 -16.04 -9.07
CA PRO A 78 2.23 -16.26 -10.35
C PRO A 78 0.72 -16.02 -10.30
N ASP A 79 0.07 -16.15 -9.16
CA ASP A 79 -1.35 -15.91 -8.91
C ASP A 79 -1.72 -14.44 -8.67
N GLY A 80 -0.72 -13.54 -8.74
CA GLY A 80 -0.90 -12.10 -8.57
C GLY A 80 -0.84 -11.61 -7.12
N MET A 81 -0.57 -12.49 -6.15
CA MET A 81 -0.28 -12.06 -4.79
C MET A 81 1.09 -11.36 -4.73
N ARG A 82 1.18 -10.35 -3.88
CA ARG A 82 2.41 -9.63 -3.60
C ARG A 82 2.82 -9.81 -2.16
N ALA A 83 4.10 -10.00 -1.95
CA ALA A 83 4.69 -9.99 -0.63
C ALA A 83 5.80 -8.94 -0.58
N HIS A 84 5.73 -8.03 0.38
CA HIS A 84 6.68 -6.95 0.58
C HIS A 84 7.14 -6.92 2.03
N GLU A 85 8.43 -6.63 2.24
CA GLU A 85 8.88 -6.19 3.55
C GLU A 85 8.45 -4.72 3.71
N GLU A 86 7.62 -4.44 4.71
CA GLU A 86 7.20 -3.09 5.04
C GLU A 86 7.62 -2.72 6.46
N TYR A 87 8.26 -1.56 6.59
CA TYR A 87 8.68 -0.97 7.84
C TYR A 87 8.04 0.39 7.98
N GLN A 88 7.24 0.60 9.03
CA GLN A 88 6.53 1.86 9.21
C GLN A 88 6.46 2.30 10.65
N CYS A 89 6.47 3.60 10.87
CA CYS A 89 6.28 4.22 12.17
C CYS A 89 5.57 5.57 12.05
N GLU A 90 4.85 5.96 13.09
CA GLU A 90 4.41 7.35 13.20
C GLU A 90 5.62 8.27 13.27
N ALA A 91 5.61 9.36 12.52
CA ALA A 91 6.74 10.27 12.45
C ALA A 91 6.26 11.70 12.16
N VAL A 92 6.89 12.69 12.80
CA VAL A 92 6.58 14.10 12.58
C VAL A 92 7.19 14.64 11.28
N SER A 93 8.18 13.94 10.74
CA SER A 93 8.83 14.27 9.45
C SER A 93 9.42 13.01 8.81
N LEU A 94 9.79 13.11 7.53
CA LEU A 94 10.48 12.04 6.81
C LEU A 94 11.78 11.63 7.52
N LEU A 95 12.60 12.61 7.92
CA LEU A 95 13.89 12.36 8.56
C LEU A 95 13.74 11.76 9.97
N ASP A 96 12.69 12.15 10.71
CA ASP A 96 12.35 11.54 11.99
C ASP A 96 12.02 10.06 11.82
N GLY A 97 11.12 9.75 10.89
CA GLY A 97 10.76 8.37 10.58
C GLY A 97 11.94 7.54 10.11
N LEU A 98 12.73 8.07 9.17
CA LEU A 98 13.88 7.37 8.59
C LEU A 98 14.94 6.98 9.63
N ARG A 99 15.13 7.78 10.71
CA ARG A 99 16.00 7.42 11.85
C ARG A 99 15.46 6.28 12.69
N ARG A 100 14.15 6.07 12.70
CA ARG A 100 13.47 5.08 13.56
C ARG A 100 13.20 3.76 12.84
N LEU A 101 13.12 3.77 11.49
CA LEU A 101 12.87 2.56 10.70
C LEU A 101 13.86 1.42 10.96
N PRO A 102 15.18 1.65 11.19
CA PRO A 102 16.12 0.57 11.54
C PRO A 102 15.76 -0.18 12.83
N GLU A 103 15.17 0.48 13.81
CA GLU A 103 14.70 -0.14 15.05
C GLU A 103 13.57 -1.16 14.80
N LEU A 104 12.88 -1.02 13.66
CA LEU A 104 11.82 -1.90 13.20
C LEU A 104 12.32 -2.99 12.23
N GLY A 105 13.64 -2.99 11.93
CA GLY A 105 14.29 -3.97 11.08
C GLY A 105 14.59 -3.52 9.65
N ALA A 106 14.29 -2.26 9.28
CA ALA A 106 14.69 -1.73 7.98
C ALA A 106 16.23 -1.76 7.81
N PRO A 107 16.75 -1.93 6.57
CA PRO A 107 18.20 -1.98 6.33
C PRO A 107 18.90 -0.70 6.81
N ASN A 108 19.75 -0.83 7.83
CA ASN A 108 20.38 0.31 8.50
C ASN A 108 21.27 1.12 7.54
N ASP A 109 22.07 0.45 6.72
CA ASP A 109 22.95 1.09 5.73
C ASP A 109 22.19 1.90 4.69
N LEU A 110 21.04 1.40 4.23
CA LEU A 110 20.17 2.12 3.30
C LEU A 110 19.56 3.36 3.97
N CYS A 111 19.10 3.22 5.21
CA CYS A 111 18.55 4.35 5.98
C CYS A 111 19.62 5.42 6.25
N GLU A 112 20.85 5.03 6.63
CA GLU A 112 21.97 5.96 6.85
C GLU A 112 22.36 6.70 5.56
N ARG A 113 22.46 5.98 4.43
CA ARG A 113 22.74 6.60 3.12
C ARG A 113 21.64 7.58 2.71
N ALA A 114 20.37 7.19 2.90
CA ALA A 114 19.23 8.06 2.62
C ALA A 114 19.20 9.31 3.53
N LEU A 115 19.57 9.18 4.81
CA LEU A 115 19.69 10.30 5.74
C LEU A 115 20.82 11.27 5.39
N ALA A 116 21.92 10.77 4.81
CA ALA A 116 23.06 11.55 4.40
C ALA A 116 22.87 12.21 3.02
N ALA A 117 21.88 11.78 2.26
CA ALA A 117 21.61 12.24 0.91
C ALA A 117 20.59 13.40 0.87
N ASP A 118 20.53 14.10 -0.26
CA ASP A 118 19.50 15.10 -0.56
C ASP A 118 18.26 14.39 -1.12
N LEU A 119 17.32 14.04 -0.22
CA LEU A 119 16.05 13.41 -0.58
C LEU A 119 15.09 14.45 -1.13
N GLN A 120 14.57 14.19 -2.32
CA GLN A 120 13.61 15.02 -3.02
C GLN A 120 12.26 14.31 -3.12
N GLU A 121 11.17 15.08 -3.04
CA GLU A 121 9.85 14.56 -3.36
C GLU A 121 9.77 14.27 -4.86
N ILE A 122 9.56 13.02 -5.22
CA ILE A 122 9.49 12.57 -6.61
C ILE A 122 8.08 12.47 -7.16
N CYS A 123 7.09 12.17 -6.32
CA CYS A 123 5.68 12.20 -6.71
C CYS A 123 4.78 12.23 -5.48
N THR A 124 3.50 12.56 -5.71
CA THR A 124 2.46 12.52 -4.68
C THR A 124 1.28 11.68 -5.11
N VAL A 125 0.66 11.02 -4.12
CA VAL A 125 -0.56 10.24 -4.30
C VAL A 125 -1.56 10.64 -3.22
N SER A 126 -2.72 11.15 -3.60
CA SER A 126 -3.77 11.53 -2.68
C SER A 126 -5.05 10.77 -2.99
N PHE A 127 -5.65 10.14 -1.99
CA PHE A 127 -6.85 9.32 -2.17
C PHE A 127 -7.65 9.21 -0.87
N ARG A 128 -8.93 8.88 -1.04
CA ARG A 128 -9.80 8.44 0.03
C ARG A 128 -9.81 6.91 0.02
N ARG A 129 -9.49 6.32 1.15
CA ARG A 129 -9.58 4.87 1.38
C ARG A 129 -10.84 4.55 2.16
N CYS A 130 -11.67 3.67 1.63
CA CYS A 130 -12.65 2.96 2.44
C CYS A 130 -12.04 1.60 2.81
N ALA A 131 -11.63 1.45 4.06
CA ALA A 131 -11.06 0.20 4.56
C ALA A 131 -12.17 -0.61 5.24
N VAL A 132 -12.30 -1.89 4.86
CA VAL A 132 -13.29 -2.82 5.40
C VAL A 132 -12.55 -4.02 5.98
N LEU A 133 -12.71 -4.24 7.30
CA LEU A 133 -12.19 -5.42 7.94
C LEU A 133 -13.16 -6.59 7.69
N LEU A 134 -12.63 -7.67 7.13
CA LEU A 134 -13.36 -8.90 6.81
C LEU A 134 -12.87 -10.02 7.72
N GLN A 135 -13.79 -10.83 8.20
CA GLN A 135 -13.48 -12.04 8.97
C GLN A 135 -14.17 -13.25 8.36
N GLU A 136 -13.39 -14.29 8.05
CA GLU A 136 -13.88 -15.58 7.60
C GLU A 136 -13.24 -16.69 8.44
N GLY A 137 -14.02 -17.29 9.35
CA GLY A 137 -13.48 -18.20 10.36
C GLY A 137 -12.46 -17.51 11.26
N ASP A 138 -11.22 -18.00 11.27
CA ASP A 138 -10.08 -17.44 11.98
C ASP A 138 -9.26 -16.46 11.14
N THR A 139 -9.60 -16.30 9.85
CA THR A 139 -8.88 -15.45 8.92
C THR A 139 -9.43 -14.04 8.94
N VAL A 140 -8.53 -13.08 9.06
CA VAL A 140 -8.81 -11.64 9.02
C VAL A 140 -8.07 -11.01 7.85
N CYS A 141 -8.80 -10.24 7.04
CA CYS A 141 -8.27 -9.48 5.92
C CYS A 141 -8.75 -8.03 6.00
N GLU A 142 -7.97 -7.10 5.49
CA GLU A 142 -8.44 -5.73 5.25
C GLU A 142 -8.65 -5.55 3.74
N MET A 143 -9.87 -5.22 3.33
CA MET A 143 -10.14 -4.77 1.96
C MET A 143 -10.08 -3.25 1.92
N ALA A 144 -9.21 -2.71 1.06
CA ALA A 144 -9.05 -1.29 0.85
C ALA A 144 -9.58 -0.90 -0.52
N LEU A 145 -10.50 0.08 -0.53
CA LEU A 145 -11.10 0.67 -1.72
C LEU A 145 -10.56 2.09 -1.85
N ASP A 146 -9.64 2.29 -2.77
CA ASP A 146 -8.90 3.54 -2.95
C ASP A 146 -9.40 4.31 -4.16
N GLU A 147 -9.78 5.58 -3.94
CA GLU A 147 -10.22 6.51 -4.97
C GLU A 147 -9.49 7.85 -4.82
N GLY A 148 -8.82 8.31 -5.89
CA GLY A 148 -8.06 9.54 -5.80
C GLY A 148 -7.27 9.91 -7.03
N LYS A 149 -6.03 10.41 -6.81
CA LYS A 149 -5.18 10.92 -7.89
C LYS A 149 -3.70 10.63 -7.64
N LEU A 150 -3.01 10.31 -8.73
CA LEU A 150 -1.56 10.26 -8.85
C LEU A 150 -1.08 11.59 -9.42
N ARG A 151 0.08 12.09 -8.96
CA ARG A 151 0.69 13.34 -9.48
C ARG A 151 2.20 13.19 -9.59
N HIS A 152 2.73 13.63 -10.73
CA HIS A 152 4.17 13.70 -10.99
C HIS A 152 4.45 14.79 -12.06
N ASN A 153 5.46 15.64 -11.84
CA ASN A 153 5.92 16.66 -12.81
C ASN A 153 4.79 17.51 -13.40
N GLY A 154 3.85 17.98 -12.57
CA GLY A 154 2.72 18.80 -13.00
C GLY A 154 1.60 18.03 -13.71
N LYS A 155 1.77 16.74 -13.99
CA LYS A 155 0.74 15.88 -14.57
C LYS A 155 -0.05 15.16 -13.46
N SER A 156 -1.27 14.72 -13.78
CA SER A 156 -2.09 13.93 -12.88
C SER A 156 -2.88 12.87 -13.63
N ALA A 157 -3.15 11.74 -12.94
CA ALA A 157 -4.03 10.68 -13.41
C ALA A 157 -4.97 10.21 -12.29
N PRO A 158 -6.15 9.67 -12.60
CA PRO A 158 -7.03 9.08 -11.62
C PRO A 158 -6.40 7.84 -10.99
N LEU A 159 -6.77 7.58 -9.73
CA LEU A 159 -6.47 6.38 -8.99
C LEU A 159 -7.80 5.75 -8.58
N CYS A 160 -8.06 4.54 -9.05
CA CYS A 160 -9.09 3.65 -8.52
C CYS A 160 -8.50 2.25 -8.44
N GLU A 161 -8.48 1.65 -7.25
CA GLU A 161 -8.01 0.27 -7.07
C GLU A 161 -8.66 -0.38 -5.85
N ILE A 162 -8.71 -1.70 -5.89
CA ILE A 162 -9.11 -2.56 -4.78
C ILE A 162 -7.87 -3.32 -4.33
N GLU A 163 -7.60 -3.31 -3.02
CA GLU A 163 -6.57 -4.13 -2.39
C GLU A 163 -7.25 -5.07 -1.39
N LEU A 164 -6.76 -6.29 -1.27
CA LEU A 164 -7.11 -7.21 -0.20
C LEU A 164 -5.82 -7.63 0.48
N GLU A 165 -5.66 -7.23 1.74
CA GLU A 165 -4.47 -7.46 2.54
C GLU A 165 -4.73 -8.52 3.59
N TYR A 166 -3.79 -9.47 3.71
CA TYR A 166 -3.80 -10.48 4.77
C TYR A 166 -3.39 -9.86 6.11
N VAL A 167 -4.22 -10.07 7.14
CA VAL A 167 -3.92 -9.61 8.50
C VAL A 167 -3.52 -10.77 9.40
N ALA A 168 -4.31 -11.85 9.42
CA ALA A 168 -4.07 -13.01 10.28
C ALA A 168 -4.90 -14.22 9.85
N GLY A 169 -4.55 -15.41 10.36
CA GLY A 169 -5.33 -16.65 10.21
C GLY A 169 -4.79 -17.59 9.13
N SER A 170 -5.67 -18.23 8.37
CA SER A 170 -5.31 -19.16 7.30
C SER A 170 -5.01 -18.43 5.99
N GLU A 171 -3.82 -18.62 5.43
CA GLU A 171 -3.47 -18.10 4.11
C GLU A 171 -4.31 -18.75 2.99
N ASP A 172 -4.66 -20.02 3.11
CA ASP A 172 -5.53 -20.70 2.14
C ASP A 172 -6.91 -20.05 2.08
N THR A 173 -7.48 -19.68 3.23
CA THR A 173 -8.74 -18.93 3.28
C THR A 173 -8.60 -17.53 2.69
N PHE A 174 -7.48 -16.84 2.93
CA PHE A 174 -7.18 -15.55 2.31
C PHE A 174 -7.12 -15.66 0.78
N HIS A 175 -6.42 -16.67 0.24
CA HIS A 175 -6.36 -16.92 -1.20
C HIS A 175 -7.74 -17.24 -1.79
N ALA A 176 -8.55 -18.04 -1.07
CA ALA A 176 -9.91 -18.37 -1.50
C ALA A 176 -10.82 -17.13 -1.55
N LEU A 177 -10.74 -16.25 -0.55
CA LEU A 177 -11.47 -14.97 -0.52
C LEU A 177 -11.07 -14.05 -1.67
N ALA A 178 -9.76 -13.94 -1.96
CA ALA A 178 -9.24 -13.15 -3.07
C ALA A 178 -9.74 -13.68 -4.43
N ALA A 179 -9.71 -15.00 -4.61
CA ALA A 179 -10.20 -15.65 -5.82
C ALA A 179 -11.72 -15.46 -5.99
N GLU A 180 -12.50 -15.62 -4.91
CA GLU A 180 -13.94 -15.39 -4.91
C GLU A 180 -14.28 -13.95 -5.31
N LEU A 181 -13.64 -12.96 -4.67
CA LEU A 181 -13.83 -11.54 -4.97
C LEU A 181 -13.50 -11.24 -6.44
N ALA A 182 -12.34 -11.71 -6.91
CA ALA A 182 -11.89 -11.48 -8.27
C ALA A 182 -12.83 -12.11 -9.31
N GLN A 183 -13.32 -13.33 -9.06
CA GLN A 183 -14.25 -14.01 -9.94
C GLN A 183 -15.63 -13.36 -9.99
N GLN A 184 -16.19 -12.99 -8.83
CA GLN A 184 -17.53 -12.41 -8.75
C GLN A 184 -17.64 -11.03 -9.38
N LEU A 185 -16.54 -10.25 -9.33
CA LEU A 185 -16.51 -8.89 -9.86
C LEU A 185 -15.71 -8.76 -11.17
N ASP A 186 -15.24 -9.87 -11.75
CA ASP A 186 -14.42 -9.89 -12.97
C ASP A 186 -13.20 -8.93 -12.86
N LEU A 187 -12.47 -9.01 -11.74
CA LEU A 187 -11.39 -8.09 -11.43
C LEU A 187 -10.12 -8.40 -12.22
N VAL A 188 -9.47 -7.35 -12.70
CA VAL A 188 -8.19 -7.44 -13.41
C VAL A 188 -7.05 -7.02 -12.49
N VAL A 189 -6.04 -7.88 -12.34
CA VAL A 189 -4.87 -7.62 -11.52
C VAL A 189 -4.17 -6.32 -11.93
N GLU A 190 -3.80 -5.48 -10.94
CA GLU A 190 -2.97 -4.30 -11.15
C GLU A 190 -1.51 -4.61 -10.75
N PRO A 191 -0.63 -4.94 -11.72
CA PRO A 191 0.74 -5.34 -11.42
C PRO A 191 1.64 -4.17 -11.01
N THR A 192 1.17 -2.93 -11.11
CA THR A 192 2.01 -1.75 -10.94
C THR A 192 1.68 -1.03 -9.63
N SER A 193 2.69 -0.64 -8.86
CA SER A 193 2.50 0.11 -7.62
C SER A 193 1.99 1.53 -7.88
N LYS A 194 1.35 2.16 -6.87
CA LYS A 194 0.95 3.58 -6.92
C LYS A 194 2.14 4.48 -7.29
N LEU A 195 3.32 4.24 -6.68
CA LEU A 195 4.55 4.95 -7.00
C LEU A 195 4.95 4.80 -8.47
N ALA A 196 5.04 3.57 -8.96
CA ALA A 196 5.47 3.31 -10.34
C ALA A 196 4.48 3.89 -11.37
N ARG A 197 3.18 3.85 -11.08
CA ARG A 197 2.14 4.49 -11.91
C ARG A 197 2.25 6.01 -11.90
N ALA A 198 2.53 6.63 -10.75
CA ALA A 198 2.75 8.06 -10.65
C ALA A 198 3.98 8.49 -11.45
N MET A 199 5.10 7.78 -11.31
CA MET A 199 6.35 8.06 -12.02
C MET A 199 6.27 7.87 -13.54
N ALA A 200 5.26 7.17 -14.04
CA ALA A 200 5.00 6.96 -15.46
C ALA A 200 4.19 8.10 -16.13
N LEU A 201 3.76 9.14 -15.39
CA LEU A 201 3.04 10.30 -15.91
C LEU A 201 4.00 11.26 -16.62
#